data_d55c82376d5a441619248ccfc9d9cde3
#
_entry.id   d55c82376d5a441619248ccfc9d9cde3
#
_cell.length_a   1.000
_cell.length_b   1.000
_cell.length_c   1.000
_cell.angle_alpha   90.00
_cell.angle_beta   90.00
_cell.angle_gamma   90.00
#
_symmetry.space_group_name_H-M   'P 1'
#
loop_
_entity.id
_entity.type
_entity.pdbx_description
1 polymer ?
#
loop_
_entity_poly.entity_id
_entity_poly.type
_entity_poly.pdbx_seq_one_letter_code
_entity_poly.pdbx_strand_id
1 'polypeptide(L)'
;MNTPAINPPDLLSAQPDAGAPDLAMPYSSLEFRQHQMFPRLSAGQIASLRRFAQPMSFRAGELIFETGRIALGLFVLLHGRVRISSRDSFGRSTLVTEHDDGHFMAEMAQLSGKPALIDGVALTDCDTLVVSPDKLRALIVADAQLGEHIMRALILRRLGLIEQGLGPIIVGNGDDARLVRLQGFLRRNAYPATVIDARHDAEAATLLAGITTGPDDFPLVFCPNGSVLRAPDEAQLASCLGLVPTFERSHVYDVAIVGAGPAGLAAAVYAATEGLSVAVFDQRAPGGQAGASSRIENYLGFPTGISGQALAARAFQQALKFGAHLAIPGKVTCVDSEDGIHGLTLLDGQRVNARTVVVASGAAYRKPGIAGFDRFEGSGIYYWASPIEAKLVKGQDIVLIGGGNSAGQATVFLANFARSIRVLIRGADLNASMSKYLIDRIGSLPNVSLCTRCTLQALEGDEAGLTHVRVRREDEGDETIETRHLFLFIGADPKTDWLMSSGVELDSHGFVVTGFARRSQTPGGSGIHYPLETSLPGMFAVGDVRSESTKRVASAVGDGAAVVSQIHAYLAHCHAAAQNS
;
A
#
# COMPACT_ATOMS: atom_id res chain seq x y z
N MET A 1 6.06 61.95 24.36
CA MET A 1 6.00 60.77 25.27
C MET A 1 6.54 59.61 24.46
N ASN A 2 7.81 59.26 24.72
CA ASN A 2 8.57 58.23 24.02
C ASN A 2 8.24 56.85 24.60
N THR A 3 7.84 55.93 23.76
CA THR A 3 7.77 54.49 24.08
C THR A 3 9.04 53.80 23.56
N PRO A 4 9.77 53.04 24.38
CA PRO A 4 11.02 52.42 23.94
C PRO A 4 10.76 51.14 23.10
N ALA A 5 11.54 50.99 22.05
CA ALA A 5 11.62 49.80 21.22
C ALA A 5 12.26 48.65 22.00
N ILE A 6 11.62 47.47 21.99
CA ILE A 6 12.17 46.23 22.51
C ILE A 6 12.87 45.53 21.34
N ASN A 7 14.18 45.37 21.44
CA ASN A 7 15.02 44.57 20.52
C ASN A 7 14.80 43.06 20.84
N PRO A 8 14.66 42.18 19.83
CA PRO A 8 14.73 40.74 20.04
C PRO A 8 16.17 40.29 20.31
N PRO A 9 16.39 39.26 21.15
CA PRO A 9 17.72 38.78 21.46
C PRO A 9 18.33 37.99 20.30
N ASP A 10 19.64 38.26 20.09
CA ASP A 10 20.54 37.56 19.17
C ASP A 10 20.55 36.04 19.43
N LEU A 11 20.11 35.26 18.46
CA LEU A 11 20.29 33.81 18.37
C LEU A 11 21.19 33.43 17.18
N LEU A 12 22.38 34.01 17.09
CA LEU A 12 23.39 33.62 16.10
C LEU A 12 24.78 33.77 16.67
N SER A 13 25.20 32.89 17.58
CA SER A 13 26.62 32.60 17.82
C SER A 13 26.75 31.33 18.68
N ALA A 14 26.61 30.15 18.06
CA ALA A 14 27.21 28.94 18.58
C ALA A 14 28.10 28.36 17.47
N GLN A 15 29.42 28.43 17.67
CA GLN A 15 30.42 27.74 16.84
C GLN A 15 30.19 26.22 16.92
N PRO A 16 30.46 25.46 15.85
CA PRO A 16 30.38 24.00 15.91
C PRO A 16 31.58 23.46 16.69
N ASP A 17 31.30 22.84 17.81
CA ASP A 17 32.27 22.09 18.59
C ASP A 17 32.69 20.83 17.81
N ALA A 18 34.01 20.71 17.61
CA ALA A 18 34.62 19.55 16.97
C ALA A 18 34.62 18.38 17.95
N GLY A 19 33.99 17.26 17.55
CA GLY A 19 34.15 15.97 18.24
C GLY A 19 32.88 15.35 18.74
N ALA A 20 31.88 15.14 17.87
CA ALA A 20 30.84 14.16 18.16
C ALA A 20 31.36 12.77 17.77
N PRO A 21 31.37 11.78 18.69
CA PRO A 21 31.69 10.40 18.35
C PRO A 21 30.60 9.86 17.43
N ASP A 22 31.04 9.07 16.45
CA ASP A 22 30.22 8.29 15.52
C ASP A 22 29.28 7.38 16.32
N LEU A 23 28.07 7.86 16.59
CA LEU A 23 27.01 7.10 17.19
C LEU A 23 26.38 6.19 16.13
N ALA A 24 27.07 5.12 15.76
CA ALA A 24 26.42 3.93 15.28
C ALA A 24 25.34 3.59 16.32
N MET A 25 24.07 3.74 15.96
CA MET A 25 22.92 3.44 16.83
C MET A 25 22.80 1.94 16.99
N PRO A 26 23.27 1.33 18.10
CA PRO A 26 23.27 -0.12 18.28
C PRO A 26 21.99 -0.66 18.93
N TYR A 27 20.94 0.17 19.09
CA TYR A 27 19.68 -0.23 19.72
C TYR A 27 18.50 0.01 18.78
N SER A 28 17.62 -1.00 18.68
CA SER A 28 16.36 -0.86 17.95
C SER A 28 15.57 0.30 18.58
N SER A 29 15.02 1.16 17.75
CA SER A 29 14.23 2.32 18.22
C SER A 29 13.00 1.90 19.06
N LEU A 30 12.66 0.60 19.08
CA LEU A 30 11.56 0.01 19.80
C LEU A 30 11.90 -0.28 21.27
N GLU A 31 13.17 -0.55 21.62
CA GLU A 31 13.58 -0.76 23.02
C GLU A 31 13.25 0.46 23.89
N PHE A 32 13.47 1.66 23.38
CA PHE A 32 13.10 2.91 24.07
C PHE A 32 11.60 3.14 24.17
N ARG A 33 10.77 2.38 23.43
CA ARG A 33 9.31 2.53 23.37
C ARG A 33 8.55 1.38 24.04
N GLN A 34 9.21 0.54 24.81
CA GLN A 34 8.56 -0.60 25.49
C GLN A 34 7.36 -0.15 26.35
N HIS A 35 7.46 0.98 27.06
CA HIS A 35 6.36 1.53 27.85
C HIS A 35 5.16 1.98 27.00
N GLN A 36 5.37 2.31 25.71
CA GLN A 36 4.29 2.63 24.77
C GLN A 36 3.76 1.37 24.08
N MET A 37 4.59 0.34 23.93
CA MET A 37 4.22 -0.95 23.36
C MET A 37 3.38 -1.78 24.32
N PHE A 38 3.72 -1.75 25.61
CA PHE A 38 3.06 -2.51 26.66
C PHE A 38 2.58 -1.60 27.80
N PRO A 39 1.66 -0.66 27.51
CA PRO A 39 1.18 0.27 28.52
C PRO A 39 0.22 -0.40 29.49
N ARG A 40 0.20 0.10 30.74
CA ARG A 40 -0.86 -0.20 31.72
C ARG A 40 -2.00 0.81 31.59
N LEU A 41 -3.21 0.30 31.62
CA LEU A 41 -4.41 1.13 31.69
C LEU A 41 -4.66 1.59 33.13
N SER A 42 -5.00 2.86 33.29
CA SER A 42 -5.44 3.39 34.58
C SER A 42 -6.81 2.85 34.97
N ALA A 43 -7.17 2.95 36.24
CA ALA A 43 -8.49 2.55 36.73
C ALA A 43 -9.63 3.29 35.99
N GLY A 44 -9.44 4.58 35.67
CA GLY A 44 -10.39 5.36 34.88
C GLY A 44 -10.56 4.84 33.44
N GLN A 45 -9.46 4.47 32.77
CA GLN A 45 -9.49 3.89 31.44
C GLN A 45 -10.17 2.51 31.43
N ILE A 46 -9.90 1.66 32.43
CA ILE A 46 -10.58 0.37 32.62
C ILE A 46 -12.08 0.58 32.84
N ALA A 47 -12.47 1.58 33.64
CA ALA A 47 -13.87 1.91 33.88
C ALA A 47 -14.59 2.35 32.59
N SER A 48 -13.96 3.18 31.75
CA SER A 48 -14.47 3.56 30.42
C SER A 48 -14.64 2.36 29.51
N LEU A 49 -13.66 1.44 29.51
CA LEU A 49 -13.64 0.25 28.69
C LEU A 49 -14.73 -0.77 29.07
N ARG A 50 -15.10 -0.86 30.36
CA ARG A 50 -16.14 -1.80 30.85
C ARG A 50 -17.45 -1.74 30.09
N ARG A 51 -17.83 -0.56 29.56
CA ARG A 51 -19.07 -0.37 28.78
C ARG A 51 -19.06 -1.12 27.44
N PHE A 52 -17.89 -1.49 26.95
CA PHE A 52 -17.66 -2.17 25.67
C PHE A 52 -17.24 -3.63 25.86
N ALA A 53 -16.98 -4.06 27.09
CA ALA A 53 -16.35 -5.33 27.43
C ALA A 53 -17.31 -6.31 28.10
N GLN A 54 -16.95 -7.57 28.03
CA GLN A 54 -17.57 -8.65 28.80
C GLN A 54 -16.51 -9.28 29.75
N PRO A 55 -16.87 -9.64 30.98
CA PRO A 55 -15.97 -10.33 31.88
C PRO A 55 -15.74 -11.77 31.42
N MET A 56 -14.49 -12.25 31.54
CA MET A 56 -14.11 -13.62 31.26
C MET A 56 -12.95 -14.02 32.17
N SER A 57 -13.00 -15.23 32.74
CA SER A 57 -11.97 -15.75 33.62
C SER A 57 -11.31 -16.97 33.00
N PHE A 58 -10.03 -17.16 33.29
CA PHE A 58 -9.21 -18.27 32.85
C PHE A 58 -8.49 -18.89 34.03
N ARG A 59 -8.34 -20.21 34.05
CA ARG A 59 -7.54 -20.92 35.05
C ARG A 59 -6.07 -20.91 34.67
N ALA A 60 -5.22 -21.08 35.63
CA ALA A 60 -3.79 -21.29 35.41
C ALA A 60 -3.55 -22.43 34.40
N GLY A 61 -2.74 -22.16 33.37
CA GLY A 61 -2.43 -23.07 32.27
C GLY A 61 -3.39 -23.00 31.08
N GLU A 62 -4.52 -22.28 31.16
CA GLU A 62 -5.43 -22.15 30.02
C GLU A 62 -4.90 -21.18 28.97
N LEU A 63 -5.17 -21.53 27.69
CA LEU A 63 -4.91 -20.67 26.53
C LEU A 63 -5.98 -19.59 26.43
N ILE A 64 -5.58 -18.34 26.39
CA ILE A 64 -6.44 -17.17 26.19
C ILE A 64 -6.64 -16.91 24.69
N PHE A 65 -5.56 -17.03 23.91
CA PHE A 65 -5.55 -17.01 22.45
C PHE A 65 -4.34 -17.79 21.91
N GLU A 66 -4.45 -18.24 20.65
CA GLU A 66 -3.49 -19.16 20.03
C GLU A 66 -3.08 -18.66 18.64
N THR A 67 -1.78 -18.81 18.32
CA THR A 67 -1.20 -18.56 17.01
C THR A 67 -1.98 -19.29 15.91
N GLY A 68 -2.29 -18.61 14.82
CA GLY A 68 -3.03 -19.16 13.68
C GLY A 68 -4.55 -19.20 13.88
N ARG A 69 -5.09 -18.82 15.04
CA ARG A 69 -6.53 -18.71 15.31
C ARG A 69 -6.98 -17.26 15.46
N ILE A 70 -8.23 -17.00 15.08
CA ILE A 70 -8.85 -15.69 15.28
C ILE A 70 -9.18 -15.54 16.76
N ALA A 71 -8.59 -14.54 17.44
CA ALA A 71 -8.86 -14.27 18.85
C ALA A 71 -10.22 -13.56 19.02
N LEU A 72 -10.84 -13.75 20.20
CA LEU A 72 -12.15 -13.17 20.54
C LEU A 72 -12.15 -11.63 20.56
N GLY A 73 -10.98 -11.01 20.76
CA GLY A 73 -10.84 -9.56 20.81
C GLY A 73 -9.64 -9.09 21.62
N LEU A 74 -9.70 -7.86 22.12
CA LEU A 74 -8.74 -7.30 23.06
C LEU A 74 -9.09 -7.77 24.48
N PHE A 75 -8.12 -8.29 25.20
CA PHE A 75 -8.26 -8.71 26.59
C PHE A 75 -7.56 -7.71 27.51
N VAL A 76 -8.23 -7.22 28.55
CA VAL A 76 -7.64 -6.41 29.62
C VAL A 76 -7.56 -7.27 30.87
N LEU A 77 -6.35 -7.42 31.43
CA LEU A 77 -6.10 -8.20 32.62
C LEU A 77 -6.47 -7.37 33.86
N LEU A 78 -7.47 -7.83 34.59
CA LEU A 78 -7.91 -7.21 35.87
C LEU A 78 -7.14 -7.78 37.04
N HIS A 79 -6.88 -9.11 37.01
CA HIS A 79 -6.15 -9.83 38.01
C HIS A 79 -5.43 -11.04 37.38
N GLY A 80 -4.21 -11.32 37.85
CA GLY A 80 -3.44 -12.49 37.46
C GLY A 80 -2.19 -12.16 36.65
N ARG A 81 -1.59 -13.17 36.01
CA ARG A 81 -0.44 -13.05 35.12
C ARG A 81 -0.63 -13.88 33.86
N VAL A 82 -0.22 -13.33 32.73
CA VAL A 82 -0.31 -13.96 31.41
C VAL A 82 1.05 -13.91 30.74
N ARG A 83 1.48 -15.04 30.18
CA ARG A 83 2.66 -15.14 29.34
C ARG A 83 2.27 -14.98 27.88
N ILE A 84 2.96 -14.10 27.18
CA ILE A 84 2.85 -13.94 25.74
C ILE A 84 4.09 -14.55 25.10
N SER A 85 3.88 -15.48 24.21
CA SER A 85 4.96 -16.14 23.47
C SER A 85 4.64 -16.20 21.98
N SER A 86 5.68 -16.19 21.17
CA SER A 86 5.60 -16.52 19.76
C SER A 86 5.93 -17.99 19.57
N ARG A 87 5.31 -18.60 18.55
CA ARG A 87 5.60 -19.96 18.14
C ARG A 87 6.20 -19.94 16.75
N ASP A 88 7.39 -20.54 16.59
CA ASP A 88 7.97 -20.74 15.27
C ASP A 88 7.25 -21.88 14.54
N SER A 89 7.56 -22.05 13.24
CA SER A 89 6.98 -23.10 12.40
C SER A 89 7.32 -24.53 12.84
N PHE A 90 8.21 -24.71 13.83
CA PHE A 90 8.59 -25.98 14.43
C PHE A 90 7.96 -26.20 15.79
N GLY A 91 7.07 -25.30 16.23
CA GLY A 91 6.41 -25.37 17.53
C GLY A 91 7.28 -24.92 18.70
N ARG A 92 8.50 -24.38 18.48
CA ARG A 92 9.33 -23.82 19.54
C ARG A 92 8.74 -22.50 20.01
N SER A 93 8.55 -22.38 21.33
CA SER A 93 7.97 -21.19 21.93
C SER A 93 9.08 -20.26 22.44
N THR A 94 9.03 -18.99 22.02
CA THR A 94 9.92 -17.91 22.48
C THR A 94 9.12 -16.89 23.27
N LEU A 95 9.58 -16.53 24.46
CA LEU A 95 8.94 -15.52 25.30
C LEU A 95 9.01 -14.15 24.61
N VAL A 96 7.86 -13.50 24.45
CA VAL A 96 7.74 -12.11 23.98
C VAL A 96 7.68 -11.16 25.18
N THR A 97 6.75 -11.42 26.12
CA THR A 97 6.59 -10.63 27.35
C THR A 97 5.69 -11.36 28.34
N GLU A 98 5.64 -10.86 29.59
CA GLU A 98 4.61 -11.23 30.56
C GLU A 98 3.79 -10.00 30.94
N HIS A 99 2.51 -10.21 31.13
CA HIS A 99 1.55 -9.17 31.53
C HIS A 99 0.99 -9.46 32.91
N ASP A 100 0.78 -8.41 33.67
CA ASP A 100 0.13 -8.40 34.97
C ASP A 100 -1.06 -7.41 34.98
N ASP A 101 -1.66 -7.19 36.15
CA ASP A 101 -2.87 -6.37 36.31
C ASP A 101 -2.77 -5.00 35.62
N GLY A 102 -3.82 -4.65 34.89
CA GLY A 102 -3.94 -3.38 34.16
C GLY A 102 -3.34 -3.40 32.74
N HIS A 103 -2.59 -4.43 32.36
CA HIS A 103 -2.16 -4.59 30.98
C HIS A 103 -3.29 -5.08 30.09
N PHE A 104 -3.19 -4.80 28.78
CA PHE A 104 -4.07 -5.39 27.78
C PHE A 104 -3.29 -6.22 26.77
N MET A 105 -3.94 -7.26 26.28
CA MET A 105 -3.40 -8.21 25.30
C MET A 105 -4.21 -8.07 24.02
N ALA A 106 -3.56 -7.68 22.97
CA ALA A 106 -4.09 -7.62 21.60
C ALA A 106 -2.94 -7.31 20.64
N GLU A 107 -3.18 -7.58 19.35
CA GLU A 107 -2.37 -7.09 18.24
C GLU A 107 -3.28 -6.57 17.10
N MET A 108 -2.70 -6.12 15.99
CA MET A 108 -3.47 -5.61 14.84
C MET A 108 -4.42 -6.64 14.22
N ALA A 109 -4.19 -7.94 14.44
CA ALA A 109 -5.07 -9.01 13.96
C ALA A 109 -6.49 -8.87 14.51
N GLN A 110 -6.67 -8.44 15.76
CA GLN A 110 -7.98 -8.26 16.38
C GLN A 110 -8.83 -7.17 15.70
N LEU A 111 -8.20 -6.15 15.08
CA LEU A 111 -8.93 -5.14 14.30
C LEU A 111 -9.25 -5.62 12.88
N SER A 112 -8.38 -6.46 12.32
CA SER A 112 -8.48 -6.91 10.92
C SER A 112 -9.21 -8.24 10.74
N GLY A 113 -9.59 -8.93 11.84
CA GLY A 113 -10.19 -10.27 11.78
C GLY A 113 -9.22 -11.35 11.31
N LYS A 114 -7.90 -11.09 11.37
CA LYS A 114 -6.86 -12.04 10.95
C LYS A 114 -6.43 -12.95 12.12
N PRO A 115 -5.82 -14.12 11.84
CA PRO A 115 -5.28 -14.99 12.86
C PRO A 115 -4.20 -14.29 13.70
N ALA A 116 -4.11 -14.64 14.99
CA ALA A 116 -3.07 -14.19 15.92
C ALA A 116 -1.69 -14.75 15.51
N LEU A 117 -0.63 -13.97 15.76
CA LEU A 117 0.75 -14.38 15.51
C LEU A 117 1.46 -14.86 16.78
N ILE A 118 0.80 -14.77 17.93
CA ILE A 118 1.33 -15.04 19.26
C ILE A 118 0.33 -15.85 20.09
N ASP A 119 0.85 -16.57 21.07
CA ASP A 119 0.07 -17.29 22.06
C ASP A 119 -0.03 -16.47 23.35
N GLY A 120 -1.17 -16.57 24.04
CA GLY A 120 -1.38 -16.05 25.37
C GLY A 120 -1.80 -17.16 26.33
N VAL A 121 -1.01 -17.41 27.39
CA VAL A 121 -1.26 -18.47 28.39
C VAL A 121 -1.39 -17.85 29.76
N ALA A 122 -2.45 -18.17 30.50
CA ALA A 122 -2.63 -17.79 31.88
C ALA A 122 -1.58 -18.50 32.78
N LEU A 123 -0.75 -17.74 33.47
CA LEU A 123 0.24 -18.29 34.42
C LEU A 123 -0.36 -18.52 35.81
N THR A 124 -1.37 -17.76 36.17
CA THR A 124 -2.20 -17.87 37.37
C THR A 124 -3.66 -17.86 36.95
N ASP A 125 -4.57 -18.09 37.88
CA ASP A 125 -5.97 -17.77 37.61
C ASP A 125 -6.08 -16.28 37.25
N CYS A 126 -6.81 -15.97 36.19
CA CYS A 126 -6.90 -14.64 35.62
C CYS A 126 -8.35 -14.20 35.47
N ASP A 127 -8.62 -12.95 35.89
CA ASP A 127 -9.86 -12.24 35.56
C ASP A 127 -9.59 -11.20 34.48
N THR A 128 -10.36 -11.23 33.41
CA THR A 128 -10.17 -10.35 32.26
C THR A 128 -11.46 -9.67 31.83
N LEU A 129 -11.30 -8.58 31.09
CA LEU A 129 -12.36 -7.96 30.27
C LEU A 129 -12.04 -8.20 28.80
N VAL A 130 -13.00 -8.77 28.08
CA VAL A 130 -12.85 -9.04 26.63
C VAL A 130 -13.66 -8.01 25.85
N VAL A 131 -13.01 -7.31 24.92
CA VAL A 131 -13.62 -6.35 24.00
C VAL A 131 -13.59 -6.95 22.60
N SER A 132 -14.74 -7.33 22.07
CA SER A 132 -14.83 -7.87 20.70
C SER A 132 -14.35 -6.87 19.64
N PRO A 133 -13.95 -7.30 18.43
CA PRO A 133 -13.44 -6.40 17.39
C PRO A 133 -14.37 -5.22 17.09
N ASP A 134 -15.69 -5.44 16.99
CA ASP A 134 -16.67 -4.38 16.74
C ASP A 134 -16.74 -3.38 17.91
N LYS A 135 -16.76 -3.90 19.14
CA LYS A 135 -16.75 -3.08 20.33
C LYS A 135 -15.43 -2.33 20.52
N LEU A 136 -14.30 -2.92 20.10
CA LEU A 136 -13.00 -2.27 20.11
C LEU A 136 -12.98 -1.08 19.14
N ARG A 137 -13.50 -1.23 17.93
CA ARG A 137 -13.66 -0.12 16.97
C ARG A 137 -14.54 1.00 17.55
N ALA A 138 -15.68 0.62 18.12
CA ALA A 138 -16.58 1.59 18.77
C ALA A 138 -15.90 2.33 19.95
N LEU A 139 -15.13 1.62 20.77
CA LEU A 139 -14.35 2.21 21.88
C LEU A 139 -13.32 3.22 21.36
N ILE A 140 -12.53 2.85 20.32
CA ILE A 140 -11.48 3.69 19.73
C ILE A 140 -12.05 5.01 19.18
N VAL A 141 -13.28 4.98 18.67
CA VAL A 141 -13.96 6.19 18.18
C VAL A 141 -14.59 6.99 19.33
N ALA A 142 -15.23 6.31 20.31
CA ALA A 142 -15.94 6.96 21.40
C ALA A 142 -15.01 7.63 22.43
N ASP A 143 -13.83 7.08 22.66
CA ASP A 143 -12.82 7.62 23.57
C ASP A 143 -11.50 7.83 22.80
N ALA A 144 -11.31 9.04 22.28
CA ALA A 144 -10.17 9.35 21.42
C ALA A 144 -8.81 9.16 22.11
N GLN A 145 -8.72 9.48 23.42
CA GLN A 145 -7.47 9.36 24.18
C GLN A 145 -7.12 7.88 24.44
N LEU A 146 -8.07 7.10 24.91
CA LEU A 146 -7.89 5.65 25.11
C LEU A 146 -7.67 4.95 23.78
N GLY A 147 -8.42 5.35 22.75
CA GLY A 147 -8.27 4.83 21.38
C GLY A 147 -6.89 5.08 20.79
N GLU A 148 -6.32 6.28 20.94
CA GLU A 148 -4.95 6.59 20.54
C GLU A 148 -3.94 5.71 21.29
N HIS A 149 -4.12 5.55 22.59
CA HIS A 149 -3.23 4.75 23.43
C HIS A 149 -3.20 3.29 22.99
N ILE A 150 -4.38 2.69 22.78
CA ILE A 150 -4.50 1.31 22.27
C ILE A 150 -3.90 1.19 20.86
N MET A 151 -4.30 2.06 19.92
CA MET A 151 -3.81 2.01 18.54
C MET A 151 -2.29 2.13 18.45
N ARG A 152 -1.69 3.04 19.22
CA ARG A 152 -0.24 3.21 19.28
C ARG A 152 0.44 1.92 19.75
N ALA A 153 -0.07 1.30 20.80
CA ALA A 153 0.47 0.03 21.30
C ALA A 153 0.37 -1.09 20.25
N LEU A 154 -0.79 -1.24 19.59
CA LEU A 154 -0.98 -2.26 18.54
C LEU A 154 -0.01 -2.08 17.36
N ILE A 155 0.20 -0.84 16.92
CA ILE A 155 1.15 -0.51 15.85
C ILE A 155 2.58 -0.88 16.25
N LEU A 156 3.01 -0.48 17.46
CA LEU A 156 4.35 -0.77 17.95
C LEU A 156 4.58 -2.27 18.16
N ARG A 157 3.59 -3.00 18.67
CA ARG A 157 3.65 -4.47 18.79
C ARG A 157 3.84 -5.13 17.43
N ARG A 158 3.09 -4.68 16.42
CA ARG A 158 3.24 -5.21 15.04
C ARG A 158 4.64 -4.96 14.48
N LEU A 159 5.19 -3.77 14.70
CA LEU A 159 6.57 -3.46 14.30
C LEU A 159 7.58 -4.36 15.03
N GLY A 160 7.40 -4.58 16.33
CA GLY A 160 8.25 -5.48 17.11
C GLY A 160 8.25 -6.92 16.59
N LEU A 161 7.08 -7.46 16.24
CA LEU A 161 6.98 -8.80 15.64
C LEU A 161 7.71 -8.88 14.28
N ILE A 162 7.63 -7.80 13.47
CA ILE A 162 8.34 -7.72 12.18
C ILE A 162 9.85 -7.67 12.39
N GLU A 163 10.35 -6.85 13.32
CA GLU A 163 11.79 -6.76 13.62
C GLU A 163 12.37 -8.08 14.16
N GLN A 164 11.58 -8.83 14.92
CA GLN A 164 11.97 -10.13 15.43
C GLN A 164 11.86 -11.27 14.39
N GLY A 165 11.37 -10.98 13.19
CA GLY A 165 11.23 -11.97 12.12
C GLY A 165 10.23 -13.09 12.45
N LEU A 166 9.27 -12.83 13.35
CA LEU A 166 8.24 -13.81 13.74
C LEU A 166 7.24 -14.03 12.61
N GLY A 167 6.95 -15.27 12.26
CA GLY A 167 6.05 -15.63 11.16
C GLY A 167 6.54 -16.84 10.37
N PRO A 168 6.20 -16.97 9.08
CA PRO A 168 6.69 -18.07 8.26
C PRO A 168 8.20 -18.00 8.08
N ILE A 169 8.83 -19.17 7.99
CA ILE A 169 10.22 -19.30 7.61
C ILE A 169 10.28 -19.63 6.13
N ILE A 170 11.03 -18.86 5.37
CA ILE A 170 11.20 -19.06 3.93
C ILE A 170 12.65 -19.50 3.69
N VAL A 171 12.83 -20.70 3.16
CA VAL A 171 14.15 -21.24 2.81
C VAL A 171 14.30 -21.22 1.30
N GLY A 172 15.35 -20.57 0.80
CA GLY A 172 15.60 -20.47 -0.62
C GLY A 172 16.92 -19.79 -0.94
N ASN A 173 17.26 -19.70 -2.21
CA ASN A 173 18.47 -19.01 -2.66
C ASN A 173 18.21 -17.50 -2.75
N GLY A 174 19.10 -16.68 -2.20
CA GLY A 174 18.93 -15.23 -2.11
C GLY A 174 18.75 -14.51 -3.45
N ASP A 175 19.22 -15.13 -4.56
CA ASP A 175 19.11 -14.66 -5.93
C ASP A 175 17.85 -15.16 -6.68
N ASP A 176 17.02 -16.02 -6.04
CA ASP A 176 15.79 -16.53 -6.67
C ASP A 176 14.70 -15.44 -6.73
N ALA A 177 14.26 -15.12 -7.94
CA ALA A 177 13.20 -14.14 -8.19
C ALA A 177 11.87 -14.49 -7.48
N ARG A 178 11.58 -15.79 -7.28
CA ARG A 178 10.40 -16.24 -6.53
C ARG A 178 10.54 -15.90 -5.05
N LEU A 179 11.71 -16.13 -4.45
CA LEU A 179 11.99 -15.75 -3.06
C LEU A 179 11.83 -14.24 -2.85
N VAL A 180 12.47 -13.43 -3.71
CA VAL A 180 12.40 -11.96 -3.65
C VAL A 180 10.94 -11.47 -3.76
N ARG A 181 10.14 -12.12 -4.61
CA ARG A 181 8.71 -11.80 -4.77
C ARG A 181 7.92 -12.08 -3.49
N LEU A 182 8.10 -13.25 -2.86
CA LEU A 182 7.41 -13.61 -1.62
C LEU A 182 7.82 -12.70 -0.45
N GLN A 183 9.11 -12.37 -0.33
CA GLN A 183 9.58 -11.37 0.64
C GLN A 183 8.92 -10.00 0.42
N GLY A 184 8.90 -9.55 -0.83
CA GLY A 184 8.25 -8.29 -1.21
C GLY A 184 6.76 -8.27 -0.89
N PHE A 185 6.06 -9.38 -1.10
CA PHE A 185 4.66 -9.56 -0.74
C PHE A 185 4.45 -9.44 0.77
N LEU A 186 5.18 -10.18 1.58
CA LEU A 186 5.06 -10.17 3.05
C LEU A 186 5.38 -8.79 3.63
N ARG A 187 6.48 -8.17 3.19
CA ARG A 187 6.88 -6.84 3.64
C ARG A 187 5.81 -5.77 3.34
N ARG A 188 5.22 -5.79 2.15
CA ARG A 188 4.17 -4.83 1.77
C ARG A 188 2.89 -5.03 2.58
N ASN A 189 2.58 -6.26 2.98
CA ASN A 189 1.45 -6.58 3.84
C ASN A 189 1.75 -6.40 5.34
N ALA A 190 2.92 -5.85 5.69
CA ALA A 190 3.42 -5.74 7.06
C ALA A 190 3.33 -7.07 7.82
N TYR A 191 3.65 -8.17 7.13
CA TYR A 191 3.67 -9.51 7.72
C TYR A 191 5.11 -9.91 8.03
N PRO A 192 5.45 -10.26 9.28
CA PRO A 192 6.79 -10.69 9.66
C PRO A 192 7.15 -12.02 8.97
N ALA A 193 8.42 -12.20 8.64
CA ALA A 193 8.93 -13.46 8.11
C ALA A 193 10.43 -13.56 8.35
N THR A 194 10.91 -14.78 8.55
CA THR A 194 12.33 -15.10 8.56
C THR A 194 12.73 -15.70 7.22
N VAL A 195 13.85 -15.26 6.67
CA VAL A 195 14.40 -15.83 5.43
C VAL A 195 15.76 -16.43 5.71
N ILE A 196 15.93 -17.68 5.28
CA ILE A 196 17.14 -18.47 5.45
C ILE A 196 17.70 -18.81 4.07
N ASP A 197 18.96 -18.47 3.83
CA ASP A 197 19.64 -18.83 2.60
C ASP A 197 20.00 -20.32 2.61
N ALA A 198 19.40 -21.07 1.67
CA ALA A 198 19.59 -22.52 1.57
C ALA A 198 21.05 -22.94 1.31
N ARG A 199 21.90 -22.03 0.80
CA ARG A 199 23.30 -22.31 0.44
C ARG A 199 24.28 -21.93 1.55
N HIS A 200 23.97 -20.91 2.35
CA HIS A 200 24.95 -20.28 3.24
C HIS A 200 24.60 -20.40 4.73
N ASP A 201 23.33 -20.60 5.07
CA ASP A 201 22.90 -20.67 6.47
C ASP A 201 22.96 -22.10 7.02
N ALA A 202 23.69 -22.30 8.10
CA ALA A 202 23.81 -23.61 8.77
C ALA A 202 22.46 -24.17 9.26
N GLU A 203 21.51 -23.28 9.57
CA GLU A 203 20.17 -23.66 9.98
C GLU A 203 19.36 -24.30 8.84
N ALA A 204 19.64 -23.94 7.57
CA ALA A 204 18.96 -24.50 6.42
C ALA A 204 19.06 -26.02 6.37
N ALA A 205 20.25 -26.58 6.61
CA ALA A 205 20.48 -28.02 6.61
C ALA A 205 19.63 -28.75 7.66
N THR A 206 19.48 -28.15 8.85
CA THR A 206 18.65 -28.68 9.94
C THR A 206 17.17 -28.65 9.59
N LEU A 207 16.71 -27.57 8.94
CA LEU A 207 15.31 -27.40 8.53
C LEU A 207 14.93 -28.35 7.39
N LEU A 208 15.85 -28.62 6.49
CA LEU A 208 15.66 -29.50 5.34
C LEU A 208 15.83 -30.97 5.70
N ALA A 209 16.37 -31.29 6.91
CA ALA A 209 16.56 -32.65 7.36
C ALA A 209 15.22 -33.42 7.41
N GLY A 210 15.08 -34.46 6.61
CA GLY A 210 13.85 -35.27 6.51
C GLY A 210 12.84 -34.79 5.44
N ILE A 211 13.13 -33.71 4.71
CA ILE A 211 12.31 -33.25 3.58
C ILE A 211 13.05 -33.57 2.27
N THR A 212 12.48 -34.47 1.48
CA THR A 212 13.01 -34.72 0.12
C THR A 212 12.70 -33.52 -0.76
N THR A 213 13.71 -32.82 -1.27
CA THR A 213 13.56 -31.61 -2.09
C THR A 213 14.26 -31.76 -3.44
N GLY A 214 13.59 -31.28 -4.49
CA GLY A 214 14.19 -31.07 -5.81
C GLY A 214 14.51 -29.57 -6.05
N PRO A 215 15.23 -29.23 -7.12
CA PRO A 215 15.54 -27.84 -7.47
C PRO A 215 14.32 -26.95 -7.66
N ASP A 216 13.21 -27.51 -8.17
CA ASP A 216 11.98 -26.79 -8.47
C ASP A 216 11.07 -26.56 -7.24
N ASP A 217 11.37 -27.21 -6.10
CA ASP A 217 10.60 -27.07 -4.87
C ASP A 217 10.87 -25.75 -4.13
N PHE A 218 11.96 -25.04 -4.49
CA PHE A 218 12.33 -23.79 -3.82
C PHE A 218 11.62 -22.56 -4.42
N PRO A 219 11.33 -21.54 -3.58
CA PRO A 219 11.53 -21.49 -2.13
C PRO A 219 10.55 -22.39 -1.37
N LEU A 220 11.03 -23.01 -0.28
CA LEU A 220 10.17 -23.71 0.69
C LEU A 220 9.66 -22.72 1.73
N VAL A 221 8.38 -22.80 2.08
CA VAL A 221 7.78 -21.95 3.11
C VAL A 221 7.19 -22.82 4.21
N PHE A 222 7.73 -22.64 5.42
CA PHE A 222 7.22 -23.26 6.64
C PHE A 222 6.22 -22.30 7.28
N CYS A 223 4.96 -22.67 7.28
CA CYS A 223 3.89 -21.85 7.80
C CYS A 223 3.70 -22.01 9.31
N PRO A 224 3.20 -20.97 10.03
CA PRO A 224 2.96 -21.07 11.48
C PRO A 224 1.98 -22.17 11.89
N ASN A 225 1.13 -22.63 10.98
CA ASN A 225 0.20 -23.75 11.20
C ASN A 225 0.84 -25.13 11.00
N GLY A 226 2.17 -25.20 10.80
CA GLY A 226 2.93 -26.42 10.58
C GLY A 226 2.90 -26.98 9.15
N SER A 227 2.18 -26.35 8.20
CA SER A 227 2.21 -26.77 6.80
C SER A 227 3.49 -26.29 6.09
N VAL A 228 3.95 -27.07 5.11
CA VAL A 228 5.11 -26.74 4.28
C VAL A 228 4.65 -26.58 2.84
N LEU A 229 4.88 -25.39 2.27
CA LEU A 229 4.59 -25.09 0.88
C LEU A 229 5.86 -25.19 0.04
N ARG A 230 5.75 -25.73 -1.18
CA ARG A 230 6.84 -25.88 -2.15
C ARG A 230 6.63 -24.91 -3.30
N ALA A 231 7.63 -24.07 -3.55
CA ALA A 231 7.58 -23.04 -4.59
C ALA A 231 6.23 -22.29 -4.68
N PRO A 232 5.64 -21.84 -3.53
CA PRO A 232 4.30 -21.26 -3.55
C PRO A 232 4.27 -19.95 -4.32
N ASP A 233 3.11 -19.64 -4.86
CA ASP A 233 2.79 -18.29 -5.30
C ASP A 233 2.30 -17.40 -4.12
N GLU A 234 2.06 -16.11 -4.38
CA GLU A 234 1.59 -15.16 -3.36
C GLU A 234 0.21 -15.53 -2.81
N ALA A 235 -0.68 -16.14 -3.61
CA ALA A 235 -2.02 -16.52 -3.19
C ALA A 235 -2.00 -17.76 -2.27
N GLN A 236 -1.18 -18.76 -2.60
CA GLN A 236 -0.97 -19.94 -1.76
C GLN A 236 -0.36 -19.55 -0.40
N LEU A 237 0.65 -18.65 -0.41
CA LEU A 237 1.24 -18.12 0.80
C LEU A 237 0.20 -17.36 1.63
N ALA A 238 -0.59 -16.49 1.00
CA ALA A 238 -1.64 -15.72 1.68
C ALA A 238 -2.70 -16.63 2.32
N SER A 239 -3.11 -17.67 1.63
CA SER A 239 -4.06 -18.68 2.14
C SER A 239 -3.50 -19.42 3.36
N CYS A 240 -2.24 -19.86 3.29
CA CYS A 240 -1.55 -20.54 4.39
C CYS A 240 -1.44 -19.66 5.65
N LEU A 241 -1.28 -18.35 5.47
CA LEU A 241 -1.16 -17.38 6.56
C LEU A 241 -2.52 -16.86 7.06
N GLY A 242 -3.64 -17.37 6.51
CA GLY A 242 -4.98 -16.88 6.86
C GLY A 242 -5.21 -15.41 6.50
N LEU A 243 -4.51 -14.90 5.48
CA LEU A 243 -4.66 -13.51 5.04
C LEU A 243 -5.87 -13.30 4.13
N VAL A 244 -6.40 -14.37 3.54
CA VAL A 244 -7.56 -14.34 2.65
C VAL A 244 -8.82 -14.38 3.50
N PRO A 245 -9.63 -13.29 3.55
CA PRO A 245 -10.88 -13.30 4.30
C PRO A 245 -11.94 -14.12 3.59
N THR A 246 -12.90 -14.64 4.34
CA THR A 246 -14.14 -15.24 3.81
C THR A 246 -15.26 -14.21 3.87
N PHE A 247 -16.08 -14.16 2.81
CA PHE A 247 -17.23 -13.28 2.71
C PHE A 247 -18.53 -14.07 2.79
N GLU A 248 -19.48 -13.56 3.58
CA GLU A 248 -20.83 -14.12 3.61
C GLU A 248 -21.61 -13.69 2.37
N ARG A 249 -22.10 -14.65 1.58
CA ARG A 249 -22.83 -14.38 0.33
C ARG A 249 -24.11 -13.55 0.53
N SER A 250 -24.74 -13.67 1.70
CA SER A 250 -25.96 -12.94 2.06
C SER A 250 -25.69 -11.47 2.43
N HIS A 251 -24.45 -11.11 2.75
CA HIS A 251 -24.11 -9.75 3.16
C HIS A 251 -23.97 -8.84 1.93
N VAL A 252 -24.68 -7.71 1.95
CA VAL A 252 -24.60 -6.67 0.91
C VAL A 252 -23.93 -5.44 1.51
N TYR A 253 -22.74 -5.13 1.04
CA TYR A 253 -22.03 -3.92 1.43
C TYR A 253 -22.68 -2.66 0.83
N ASP A 254 -22.56 -1.52 1.51
CA ASP A 254 -22.95 -0.25 0.89
C ASP A 254 -21.97 0.13 -0.21
N VAL A 255 -20.66 -0.16 0.01
CA VAL A 255 -19.59 0.19 -0.93
C VAL A 255 -18.59 -0.96 -1.05
N ALA A 256 -18.33 -1.42 -2.28
CA ALA A 256 -17.19 -2.26 -2.63
C ALA A 256 -16.14 -1.43 -3.39
N ILE A 257 -14.90 -1.42 -2.93
CA ILE A 257 -13.80 -0.64 -3.50
C ILE A 257 -12.77 -1.59 -4.13
N VAL A 258 -12.50 -1.45 -5.42
CA VAL A 258 -11.53 -2.28 -6.14
C VAL A 258 -10.25 -1.50 -6.37
N GLY A 259 -9.23 -1.80 -5.58
CA GLY A 259 -7.93 -1.15 -5.52
C GLY A 259 -7.69 -0.47 -4.17
N ALA A 260 -6.62 -0.86 -3.47
CA ALA A 260 -6.17 -0.27 -2.21
C ALA A 260 -4.99 0.71 -2.40
N GLY A 261 -4.97 1.42 -3.53
CA GLY A 261 -4.10 2.57 -3.74
C GLY A 261 -4.57 3.80 -2.95
N PRO A 262 -3.91 4.97 -3.10
CA PRO A 262 -4.28 6.18 -2.36
C PRO A 262 -5.75 6.59 -2.53
N ALA A 263 -6.31 6.46 -3.73
CA ALA A 263 -7.71 6.79 -4.00
C ALA A 263 -8.67 5.83 -3.29
N GLY A 264 -8.42 4.51 -3.40
CA GLY A 264 -9.29 3.51 -2.77
C GLY A 264 -9.21 3.51 -1.25
N LEU A 265 -8.01 3.69 -0.67
CA LEU A 265 -7.85 3.82 0.78
C LEU A 265 -8.50 5.11 1.32
N ALA A 266 -8.42 6.23 0.57
CA ALA A 266 -9.14 7.45 0.94
C ALA A 266 -10.66 7.22 0.92
N ALA A 267 -11.20 6.66 -0.18
CA ALA A 267 -12.62 6.32 -0.27
C ALA A 267 -13.06 5.40 0.88
N ALA A 268 -12.24 4.39 1.23
CA ALA A 268 -12.52 3.47 2.32
C ALA A 268 -12.58 4.17 3.69
N VAL A 269 -11.60 5.04 3.98
CA VAL A 269 -11.56 5.80 5.23
C VAL A 269 -12.76 6.70 5.35
N TYR A 270 -13.06 7.50 4.35
CA TYR A 270 -14.19 8.44 4.41
C TYR A 270 -15.54 7.73 4.45
N ALA A 271 -15.77 6.73 3.59
CA ALA A 271 -17.01 5.97 3.58
C ALA A 271 -17.28 5.25 4.92
N ALA A 272 -16.27 4.58 5.48
CA ALA A 272 -16.39 3.92 6.77
C ALA A 272 -16.57 4.91 7.93
N THR A 273 -15.91 6.09 7.88
CA THR A 273 -16.07 7.15 8.89
C THR A 273 -17.50 7.71 8.89
N GLU A 274 -18.15 7.76 7.72
CA GLU A 274 -19.51 8.24 7.57
C GLU A 274 -20.58 7.13 7.74
N GLY A 275 -20.17 5.96 8.25
CA GLY A 275 -21.04 4.87 8.68
C GLY A 275 -21.47 3.89 7.60
N LEU A 276 -20.89 3.96 6.40
CA LEU A 276 -21.16 2.98 5.35
C LEU A 276 -20.40 1.66 5.63
N SER A 277 -21.02 0.53 5.29
CA SER A 277 -20.36 -0.76 5.29
C SER A 277 -19.47 -0.89 4.05
N VAL A 278 -18.16 -1.08 4.26
CA VAL A 278 -17.15 -0.98 3.20
C VAL A 278 -16.34 -2.28 3.08
N ALA A 279 -16.24 -2.82 1.85
CA ALA A 279 -15.28 -3.86 1.49
C ALA A 279 -14.24 -3.31 0.51
N VAL A 280 -12.96 -3.59 0.73
CA VAL A 280 -11.85 -3.14 -0.13
C VAL A 280 -11.07 -4.34 -0.64
N PHE A 281 -10.81 -4.38 -1.93
CA PHE A 281 -10.10 -5.46 -2.60
C PHE A 281 -8.82 -4.94 -3.24
N ASP A 282 -7.70 -5.62 -3.00
CA ASP A 282 -6.48 -5.40 -3.78
C ASP A 282 -5.78 -6.74 -3.98
N GLN A 283 -5.29 -6.96 -5.19
CA GLN A 283 -4.71 -8.26 -5.57
C GLN A 283 -3.40 -8.59 -4.83
N ARG A 284 -2.70 -7.58 -4.27
CA ARG A 284 -1.34 -7.80 -3.77
C ARG A 284 -1.07 -7.18 -2.41
N ALA A 285 -1.23 -5.86 -2.28
CA ALA A 285 -0.84 -5.15 -1.07
C ALA A 285 -1.43 -3.72 -1.05
N PRO A 286 -1.63 -3.13 0.14
CA PRO A 286 -2.08 -1.75 0.25
C PRO A 286 -1.04 -0.76 -0.29
N GLY A 287 -1.53 0.38 -0.81
CA GLY A 287 -0.72 1.51 -1.28
C GLY A 287 -0.57 1.62 -2.78
N GLY A 288 -0.91 0.58 -3.56
CA GLY A 288 -0.84 0.61 -5.01
C GLY A 288 0.54 1.03 -5.53
N GLN A 289 0.60 1.84 -6.59
CA GLN A 289 1.83 2.40 -7.16
C GLN A 289 2.57 3.31 -6.17
N ALA A 290 1.84 4.15 -5.42
CA ALA A 290 2.44 5.04 -4.43
C ALA A 290 3.16 4.28 -3.33
N GLY A 291 2.64 3.10 -2.92
CA GLY A 291 3.27 2.24 -1.92
C GLY A 291 4.64 1.69 -2.32
N ALA A 292 4.98 1.68 -3.61
CA ALA A 292 6.29 1.27 -4.12
C ALA A 292 7.31 2.42 -4.15
N SER A 293 6.88 3.68 -3.99
CA SER A 293 7.77 4.83 -4.01
C SER A 293 8.67 4.86 -2.77
N SER A 294 9.97 5.01 -2.98
CA SER A 294 10.95 5.12 -1.89
C SER A 294 10.67 6.34 -1.01
N ARG A 295 10.27 7.46 -1.63
CA ARG A 295 9.96 8.72 -0.94
C ARG A 295 8.97 9.57 -1.75
N ILE A 296 7.96 10.11 -1.05
CA ILE A 296 6.99 11.07 -1.57
C ILE A 296 7.21 12.38 -0.82
N GLU A 297 7.75 13.40 -1.49
CA GLU A 297 8.14 14.66 -0.85
C GLU A 297 7.12 15.78 -1.04
N ASN A 298 6.23 15.63 -2.02
CA ASN A 298 5.22 16.64 -2.37
C ASN A 298 3.82 16.29 -1.85
N TYR A 299 3.70 15.41 -0.86
CA TYR A 299 2.43 15.16 -0.20
C TYR A 299 2.28 16.08 1.01
N LEU A 300 1.18 16.83 1.04
CA LEU A 300 0.90 17.84 2.06
C LEU A 300 0.97 17.25 3.48
N GLY A 301 1.62 17.95 4.41
CA GLY A 301 1.75 17.57 5.80
C GLY A 301 3.02 16.79 6.15
N PHE A 302 3.89 16.50 5.16
CA PHE A 302 5.16 15.80 5.38
C PHE A 302 6.35 16.64 4.88
N PRO A 303 6.83 17.61 5.66
CA PRO A 303 7.87 18.55 5.23
C PRO A 303 9.21 17.87 4.90
N THR A 304 9.49 16.70 5.50
CA THR A 304 10.66 15.89 5.21
C THR A 304 10.38 14.76 4.21
N GLY A 305 9.18 14.71 3.62
CA GLY A 305 8.71 13.58 2.83
C GLY A 305 8.34 12.36 3.67
N ILE A 306 7.74 11.38 3.01
CA ILE A 306 7.35 10.08 3.61
C ILE A 306 7.57 8.98 2.58
N SER A 307 8.01 7.79 3.00
CA SER A 307 8.04 6.64 2.09
C SER A 307 6.61 6.23 1.69
N GLY A 308 6.44 5.80 0.45
CA GLY A 308 5.13 5.34 -0.03
C GLY A 308 4.57 4.21 0.82
N GLN A 309 5.44 3.29 1.27
CA GLN A 309 5.07 2.21 2.18
C GLN A 309 4.54 2.72 3.53
N ALA A 310 5.21 3.71 4.14
CA ALA A 310 4.77 4.29 5.42
C ALA A 310 3.44 5.04 5.26
N LEU A 311 3.24 5.77 4.18
CA LEU A 311 1.98 6.45 3.89
C LEU A 311 0.83 5.43 3.70
N ALA A 312 1.07 4.39 2.91
CA ALA A 312 0.10 3.32 2.67
C ALA A 312 -0.27 2.56 3.95
N ALA A 313 0.73 2.25 4.79
CA ALA A 313 0.50 1.57 6.07
C ALA A 313 -0.39 2.40 7.01
N ARG A 314 -0.18 3.72 7.08
CA ARG A 314 -1.01 4.64 7.88
C ARG A 314 -2.45 4.68 7.38
N ALA A 315 -2.64 4.81 6.06
CA ALA A 315 -3.98 4.83 5.45
C ALA A 315 -4.71 3.49 5.65
N PHE A 316 -4.00 2.37 5.49
CA PHE A 316 -4.53 1.03 5.74
C PHE A 316 -4.99 0.85 7.19
N GLN A 317 -4.18 1.24 8.16
CA GLN A 317 -4.53 1.19 9.58
C GLN A 317 -5.70 2.11 9.91
N GLN A 318 -5.80 3.27 9.25
CA GLN A 318 -6.90 4.19 9.41
C GLN A 318 -8.21 3.59 8.87
N ALA A 319 -8.19 2.94 7.72
CA ALA A 319 -9.36 2.24 7.17
C ALA A 319 -9.83 1.09 8.09
N LEU A 320 -8.89 0.29 8.64
CA LEU A 320 -9.21 -0.73 9.64
C LEU A 320 -9.82 -0.16 10.92
N LYS A 321 -9.28 0.94 11.41
CA LYS A 321 -9.79 1.65 12.60
C LYS A 321 -11.27 1.98 12.46
N PHE A 322 -11.70 2.43 11.29
CA PHE A 322 -13.09 2.80 11.01
C PHE A 322 -13.96 1.63 10.54
N GLY A 323 -13.42 0.42 10.47
CA GLY A 323 -14.19 -0.79 10.23
C GLY A 323 -14.32 -1.21 8.77
N ALA A 324 -13.52 -0.66 7.85
CA ALA A 324 -13.47 -1.18 6.50
C ALA A 324 -12.96 -2.64 6.48
N HIS A 325 -13.64 -3.51 5.76
CA HIS A 325 -13.23 -4.90 5.51
C HIS A 325 -12.20 -4.93 4.39
N LEU A 326 -10.94 -5.23 4.70
CA LEU A 326 -9.84 -5.19 3.74
C LEU A 326 -9.44 -6.62 3.32
N ALA A 327 -9.87 -7.02 2.11
CA ALA A 327 -9.48 -8.27 1.45
C ALA A 327 -8.20 -8.05 0.64
N ILE A 328 -7.04 -8.20 1.29
CA ILE A 328 -5.73 -8.06 0.67
C ILE A 328 -4.84 -9.21 1.17
N PRO A 329 -4.45 -10.11 0.24
CA PRO A 329 -4.77 -10.14 -1.19
C PRO A 329 -6.22 -10.56 -1.48
N GLY A 330 -6.84 -9.90 -2.46
CA GLY A 330 -8.18 -10.21 -2.96
C GLY A 330 -8.30 -9.66 -4.38
N LYS A 331 -8.16 -10.52 -5.40
CA LYS A 331 -8.22 -10.09 -6.80
C LYS A 331 -9.64 -10.23 -7.32
N VAL A 332 -10.27 -9.12 -7.66
CA VAL A 332 -11.52 -9.09 -8.42
C VAL A 332 -11.23 -9.44 -9.88
N THR A 333 -11.99 -10.36 -10.44
CA THR A 333 -11.87 -10.87 -11.82
C THR A 333 -12.97 -10.39 -12.73
N CYS A 334 -14.16 -10.15 -12.20
CA CYS A 334 -15.28 -9.55 -12.94
C CYS A 334 -16.30 -8.92 -11.97
N VAL A 335 -17.16 -8.09 -12.54
CA VAL A 335 -18.33 -7.51 -11.87
C VAL A 335 -19.53 -7.63 -12.79
N ASP A 336 -20.66 -7.97 -12.22
CA ASP A 336 -21.98 -7.94 -12.85
C ASP A 336 -22.94 -7.07 -12.01
N SER A 337 -24.07 -6.69 -12.59
CA SER A 337 -25.06 -5.84 -11.93
C SER A 337 -26.45 -6.38 -12.22
N GLU A 338 -27.20 -6.66 -11.16
CA GLU A 338 -28.58 -7.16 -11.23
C GLU A 338 -29.40 -6.49 -10.14
N ASP A 339 -30.58 -5.98 -10.48
CA ASP A 339 -31.54 -5.35 -9.55
C ASP A 339 -30.94 -4.26 -8.65
N GLY A 340 -30.00 -3.48 -9.17
CA GLY A 340 -29.33 -2.40 -8.42
C GLY A 340 -28.27 -2.89 -7.42
N ILE A 341 -27.93 -4.18 -7.44
CA ILE A 341 -26.84 -4.79 -6.67
C ILE A 341 -25.71 -5.18 -7.61
N HIS A 342 -24.50 -4.84 -7.24
CA HIS A 342 -23.29 -5.21 -7.97
C HIS A 342 -22.65 -6.43 -7.31
N GLY A 343 -22.42 -7.48 -8.10
CA GLY A 343 -21.75 -8.71 -7.64
C GLY A 343 -20.31 -8.77 -8.14
N LEU A 344 -19.34 -8.73 -7.22
CA LEU A 344 -17.92 -8.86 -7.54
C LEU A 344 -17.48 -10.31 -7.35
N THR A 345 -16.88 -10.90 -8.36
CA THR A 345 -16.30 -12.25 -8.29
C THR A 345 -14.81 -12.15 -8.06
N LEU A 346 -14.31 -12.84 -7.03
CA LEU A 346 -12.90 -12.91 -6.71
C LEU A 346 -12.22 -14.08 -7.45
N LEU A 347 -10.92 -14.07 -7.55
CA LEU A 347 -10.11 -15.11 -8.21
C LEU A 347 -10.29 -16.50 -7.58
N ASP A 348 -10.57 -16.58 -6.27
CA ASP A 348 -10.83 -17.81 -5.53
C ASP A 348 -12.30 -18.31 -5.65
N GLY A 349 -13.12 -17.63 -6.45
CA GLY A 349 -14.52 -17.96 -6.69
C GLY A 349 -15.49 -17.40 -5.65
N GLN A 350 -15.03 -16.68 -4.65
CA GLN A 350 -15.93 -15.98 -3.73
C GLN A 350 -16.68 -14.86 -4.47
N ARG A 351 -17.94 -14.64 -4.08
CA ARG A 351 -18.79 -13.54 -4.58
C ARG A 351 -19.12 -12.58 -3.45
N VAL A 352 -18.95 -11.30 -3.71
CA VAL A 352 -19.25 -10.21 -2.77
C VAL A 352 -20.26 -9.26 -3.41
N ASN A 353 -21.34 -8.96 -2.70
CA ASN A 353 -22.40 -8.09 -3.17
C ASN A 353 -22.29 -6.69 -2.54
N ALA A 354 -22.55 -5.65 -3.34
CA ALA A 354 -22.53 -4.27 -2.88
C ALA A 354 -23.58 -3.42 -3.60
N ARG A 355 -24.09 -2.38 -2.92
CA ARG A 355 -25.01 -1.39 -3.51
C ARG A 355 -24.28 -0.41 -4.43
N THR A 356 -23.01 -0.14 -4.16
CA THR A 356 -22.16 0.73 -4.98
C THR A 356 -20.77 0.14 -5.13
N VAL A 357 -20.12 0.45 -6.26
CA VAL A 357 -18.75 0.03 -6.54
C VAL A 357 -17.88 1.23 -6.84
N VAL A 358 -16.69 1.30 -6.24
CA VAL A 358 -15.67 2.29 -6.55
C VAL A 358 -14.51 1.61 -7.26
N VAL A 359 -14.33 1.93 -8.53
CA VAL A 359 -13.19 1.52 -9.35
C VAL A 359 -12.00 2.39 -9.00
N ALA A 360 -11.05 1.85 -8.22
CA ALA A 360 -9.83 2.52 -7.77
C ALA A 360 -8.56 1.72 -8.14
N SER A 361 -8.66 0.87 -9.18
CA SER A 361 -7.63 -0.09 -9.59
C SER A 361 -6.35 0.56 -10.14
N GLY A 362 -6.38 1.86 -10.41
CA GLY A 362 -5.22 2.64 -10.82
C GLY A 362 -4.73 2.31 -12.22
N ALA A 363 -3.51 2.81 -12.53
CA ALA A 363 -2.83 2.55 -13.80
C ALA A 363 -1.38 2.16 -13.52
N ALA A 364 -0.79 1.33 -14.39
CA ALA A 364 0.61 0.95 -14.32
C ALA A 364 1.39 1.69 -15.41
N TYR A 365 2.53 2.29 -15.06
CA TYR A 365 3.43 2.85 -16.07
C TYR A 365 3.90 1.75 -17.00
N ARG A 366 3.88 2.05 -18.31
CA ARG A 366 4.40 1.13 -19.30
C ARG A 366 5.88 0.91 -19.09
N LYS A 367 6.26 -0.36 -19.13
CA LYS A 367 7.66 -0.76 -19.11
C LYS A 367 8.05 -1.23 -20.50
N PRO A 368 9.20 -0.82 -21.02
CA PRO A 368 9.73 -1.45 -22.21
C PRO A 368 10.06 -2.91 -21.88
N GLY A 369 9.74 -3.83 -22.77
CA GLY A 369 9.99 -5.28 -22.57
C GLY A 369 11.49 -5.65 -22.71
N ILE A 370 12.34 -5.06 -21.87
CA ILE A 370 13.80 -5.19 -21.91
C ILE A 370 14.27 -6.02 -20.72
N ALA A 371 15.13 -6.98 -20.98
CA ALA A 371 15.70 -7.85 -19.95
C ALA A 371 16.49 -7.02 -18.91
N GLY A 372 16.33 -7.35 -17.63
CA GLY A 372 17.02 -6.67 -16.53
C GLY A 372 16.50 -5.26 -16.21
N PHE A 373 15.41 -4.82 -16.80
CA PHE A 373 14.84 -3.49 -16.60
C PHE A 373 14.54 -3.18 -15.12
N ASP A 374 13.94 -4.12 -14.41
CA ASP A 374 13.53 -3.95 -13.01
C ASP A 374 14.70 -3.71 -12.05
N ARG A 375 15.93 -4.09 -12.45
CA ARG A 375 17.16 -3.85 -11.67
C ARG A 375 17.45 -2.37 -11.49
N PHE A 376 17.07 -1.54 -12.47
CA PHE A 376 17.39 -0.10 -12.50
C PHE A 376 16.23 0.78 -12.09
N GLU A 377 15.05 0.22 -11.77
CA GLU A 377 13.93 1.00 -11.24
C GLU A 377 14.28 1.59 -9.87
N GLY A 378 14.20 2.92 -9.77
CA GLY A 378 14.59 3.67 -8.57
C GLY A 378 16.09 3.90 -8.41
N SER A 379 16.93 3.30 -9.27
CA SER A 379 18.39 3.49 -9.30
C SER A 379 18.88 3.87 -10.70
N GLY A 380 18.19 4.82 -11.35
CA GLY A 380 18.53 5.34 -12.68
C GLY A 380 17.35 5.43 -13.64
N ILE A 381 16.20 4.80 -13.35
CA ILE A 381 14.99 4.88 -14.17
C ILE A 381 13.89 5.63 -13.41
N TYR A 382 13.28 6.62 -14.07
CA TYR A 382 12.26 7.51 -13.53
C TYR A 382 11.06 7.61 -14.47
N TYR A 383 9.85 7.74 -13.90
CA TYR A 383 8.59 7.86 -14.64
C TYR A 383 7.92 9.24 -14.52
N TRP A 384 8.57 10.16 -13.82
CA TRP A 384 8.11 11.54 -13.60
C TRP A 384 9.29 12.48 -13.51
N ALA A 385 9.03 13.77 -13.66
CA ALA A 385 10.01 14.82 -13.48
C ALA A 385 9.50 15.81 -12.42
N SER A 386 10.14 15.83 -11.27
CA SER A 386 9.82 16.73 -10.17
C SER A 386 11.09 17.49 -9.71
N PRO A 387 10.96 18.48 -8.80
CA PRO A 387 12.13 19.14 -8.21
C PRO A 387 13.12 18.20 -7.55
N ILE A 388 12.73 16.98 -7.20
CA ILE A 388 13.62 15.97 -6.61
C ILE A 388 14.52 15.39 -7.67
N GLU A 389 13.93 14.87 -8.75
CA GLU A 389 14.68 14.34 -9.88
C GLU A 389 15.57 15.44 -10.50
N ALA A 390 15.08 16.69 -10.54
CA ALA A 390 15.85 17.83 -10.99
C ALA A 390 17.15 18.05 -10.18
N LYS A 391 17.14 17.81 -8.85
CA LYS A 391 18.34 17.85 -8.03
C LYS A 391 19.31 16.72 -8.34
N LEU A 392 18.78 15.50 -8.60
CA LEU A 392 19.60 14.33 -8.94
C LEU A 392 20.33 14.50 -10.27
N VAL A 393 19.66 15.13 -11.25
CA VAL A 393 20.20 15.32 -12.60
C VAL A 393 20.98 16.61 -12.80
N LYS A 394 21.19 17.40 -11.75
CA LYS A 394 21.89 18.68 -11.85
C LYS A 394 23.31 18.49 -12.41
N GLY A 395 23.57 19.10 -13.58
CA GLY A 395 24.84 19.00 -14.28
C GLY A 395 25.14 17.63 -14.90
N GLN A 396 24.15 16.72 -14.97
CA GLN A 396 24.26 15.38 -15.54
C GLN A 396 23.71 15.33 -16.97
N ASP A 397 24.16 14.38 -17.74
CA ASP A 397 23.57 14.00 -19.03
C ASP A 397 22.45 13.02 -18.80
N ILE A 398 21.27 13.29 -19.36
CA ILE A 398 20.10 12.45 -19.17
C ILE A 398 19.50 12.01 -20.50
N VAL A 399 18.87 10.85 -20.47
CA VAL A 399 18.06 10.33 -21.59
C VAL A 399 16.59 10.36 -21.18
N LEU A 400 15.73 10.84 -22.07
CA LEU A 400 14.29 10.88 -21.89
C LEU A 400 13.61 10.16 -23.05
N ILE A 401 12.75 9.20 -22.80
CA ILE A 401 12.00 8.46 -23.82
C ILE A 401 10.52 8.87 -23.77
N GLY A 402 10.02 9.39 -24.87
CA GLY A 402 8.60 9.75 -25.02
C GLY A 402 8.37 10.91 -25.97
N GLY A 403 7.28 10.85 -26.74
CA GLY A 403 6.91 11.86 -27.73
C GLY A 403 5.65 12.68 -27.40
N GLY A 404 4.98 12.43 -26.27
CA GLY A 404 3.75 13.13 -25.89
C GLY A 404 3.97 14.39 -25.05
N ASN A 405 2.89 15.10 -24.71
CA ASN A 405 2.94 16.34 -23.93
C ASN A 405 3.64 16.19 -22.57
N SER A 406 3.44 15.06 -21.87
CA SER A 406 4.13 14.79 -20.60
C SER A 406 5.65 14.75 -20.76
N ALA A 407 6.13 14.10 -21.83
CA ALA A 407 7.56 14.07 -22.16
C ALA A 407 8.08 15.49 -22.48
N GLY A 408 7.32 16.26 -23.23
CA GLY A 408 7.66 17.64 -23.56
C GLY A 408 7.76 18.54 -22.33
N GLN A 409 6.80 18.49 -21.44
CA GLN A 409 6.81 19.25 -20.18
C GLN A 409 7.99 18.84 -19.29
N ALA A 410 8.26 17.54 -19.16
CA ALA A 410 9.39 17.03 -18.42
C ALA A 410 10.73 17.50 -19.02
N THR A 411 10.88 17.45 -20.34
CA THR A 411 12.07 17.92 -21.04
C THR A 411 12.33 19.40 -20.76
N VAL A 412 11.33 20.25 -20.93
CA VAL A 412 11.44 21.70 -20.67
C VAL A 412 11.78 21.99 -19.21
N PHE A 413 11.20 21.24 -18.29
CA PHE A 413 11.48 21.40 -16.86
C PHE A 413 12.92 20.98 -16.50
N LEU A 414 13.32 19.77 -16.91
CA LEU A 414 14.65 19.21 -16.58
C LEU A 414 15.80 19.93 -17.31
N ALA A 415 15.55 20.56 -18.46
CA ALA A 415 16.56 21.31 -19.20
C ALA A 415 17.17 22.49 -18.41
N ASN A 416 16.46 22.99 -17.41
CA ASN A 416 16.98 24.03 -16.51
C ASN A 416 18.04 23.52 -15.51
N PHE A 417 18.21 22.21 -15.39
CA PHE A 417 19.06 21.57 -14.38
C PHE A 417 20.11 20.64 -14.99
N ALA A 418 19.70 19.85 -15.98
CA ALA A 418 20.58 18.89 -16.65
C ALA A 418 21.64 19.58 -17.52
N ARG A 419 22.82 18.98 -17.64
CA ARG A 419 23.86 19.41 -18.57
C ARG A 419 23.39 19.23 -20.01
N SER A 420 22.87 18.07 -20.32
CA SER A 420 22.24 17.78 -21.62
C SER A 420 21.07 16.82 -21.45
N ILE A 421 20.10 16.92 -22.37
CA ILE A 421 18.96 15.99 -22.49
C ILE A 421 18.93 15.43 -23.90
N ARG A 422 18.94 14.09 -24.00
CA ARG A 422 18.69 13.40 -25.24
C ARG A 422 17.29 12.81 -25.23
N VAL A 423 16.39 13.40 -26.03
CA VAL A 423 15.00 12.95 -26.13
C VAL A 423 14.91 11.91 -27.25
N LEU A 424 14.47 10.70 -26.90
CA LEU A 424 14.34 9.58 -27.84
C LEU A 424 12.86 9.34 -28.15
N ILE A 425 12.52 9.32 -29.44
CA ILE A 425 11.18 9.01 -29.92
C ILE A 425 11.20 7.96 -31.03
N ARG A 426 10.17 7.13 -31.05
CA ARG A 426 10.00 6.10 -32.10
C ARG A 426 9.54 6.68 -33.43
N GLY A 427 8.80 7.79 -33.38
CA GLY A 427 8.29 8.47 -34.56
C GLY A 427 9.36 9.26 -35.31
N ALA A 428 8.99 9.74 -36.49
CA ALA A 428 9.84 10.60 -37.31
C ALA A 428 9.94 12.04 -36.76
N ASP A 429 8.92 12.47 -36.01
CA ASP A 429 8.86 13.80 -35.39
C ASP A 429 7.93 13.80 -34.17
N LEU A 430 7.76 14.97 -33.52
CA LEU A 430 6.91 15.18 -32.35
C LEU A 430 5.49 15.64 -32.71
N ASN A 431 5.19 15.98 -33.96
CA ASN A 431 3.94 16.62 -34.35
C ASN A 431 2.71 15.72 -34.17
N ALA A 432 2.91 14.39 -34.18
CA ALA A 432 1.82 13.43 -34.04
C ALA A 432 1.18 13.40 -32.65
N SER A 433 1.92 13.79 -31.59
CA SER A 433 1.51 13.53 -30.21
C SER A 433 1.87 14.65 -29.21
N MET A 434 2.58 15.69 -29.65
CA MET A 434 3.00 16.81 -28.79
C MET A 434 2.42 18.13 -29.31
N SER A 435 1.97 18.98 -28.40
CA SER A 435 1.44 20.29 -28.75
C SER A 435 2.53 21.21 -29.31
N LYS A 436 2.18 22.01 -30.31
CA LYS A 436 3.09 22.88 -31.05
C LYS A 436 3.96 23.77 -30.15
N TYR A 437 3.37 24.38 -29.12
CA TYR A 437 4.12 25.25 -28.21
C TYR A 437 5.26 24.50 -27.46
N LEU A 438 5.09 23.22 -27.11
CA LEU A 438 6.13 22.40 -26.49
C LEU A 438 7.24 22.06 -27.50
N ILE A 439 6.87 21.73 -28.73
CA ILE A 439 7.83 21.44 -29.81
C ILE A 439 8.72 22.65 -30.04
N ASP A 440 8.12 23.85 -30.19
CA ASP A 440 8.84 25.09 -30.42
C ASP A 440 9.75 25.44 -29.23
N ARG A 441 9.26 25.18 -28.00
CA ARG A 441 10.06 25.43 -26.79
C ARG A 441 11.23 24.45 -26.66
N ILE A 442 11.03 23.17 -26.93
CA ILE A 442 12.11 22.16 -26.95
C ILE A 442 13.16 22.53 -27.99
N GLY A 443 12.73 22.90 -29.20
CA GLY A 443 13.63 23.33 -30.29
C GLY A 443 14.45 24.58 -29.98
N SER A 444 14.03 25.42 -29.01
CA SER A 444 14.79 26.60 -28.56
C SER A 444 15.81 26.32 -27.44
N LEU A 445 15.80 25.11 -26.87
CA LEU A 445 16.70 24.76 -25.76
C LEU A 445 18.05 24.24 -26.28
N PRO A 446 19.18 24.93 -25.97
CA PRO A 446 20.48 24.60 -26.55
C PRO A 446 21.07 23.29 -26.02
N ASN A 447 20.62 22.80 -24.86
CA ASN A 447 21.07 21.59 -24.22
C ASN A 447 20.13 20.38 -24.44
N VAL A 448 19.17 20.50 -25.36
CA VAL A 448 18.24 19.41 -25.71
C VAL A 448 18.49 18.95 -27.15
N SER A 449 18.67 17.66 -27.33
CA SER A 449 18.77 17.01 -28.64
C SER A 449 17.64 16.01 -28.84
N LEU A 450 17.00 16.04 -30.01
CA LEU A 450 15.95 15.10 -30.39
C LEU A 450 16.54 13.99 -31.28
N CYS A 451 16.35 12.74 -30.86
CA CYS A 451 16.68 11.56 -31.63
C CYS A 451 15.38 10.87 -32.06
N THR A 452 15.09 10.95 -33.35
CA THR A 452 13.90 10.33 -33.96
C THR A 452 14.17 8.90 -34.38
N ARG A 453 13.13 8.11 -34.62
CA ARG A 453 13.20 6.69 -35.05
C ARG A 453 14.14 5.85 -34.16
N CYS A 454 14.11 6.14 -32.85
CA CYS A 454 14.94 5.46 -31.86
C CYS A 454 14.11 4.48 -31.03
N THR A 455 14.65 3.27 -30.81
CA THR A 455 14.09 2.26 -29.91
C THR A 455 15.12 1.84 -28.88
N LEU A 456 14.71 1.76 -27.61
CA LEU A 456 15.53 1.24 -26.52
C LEU A 456 15.72 -0.28 -26.71
N GLN A 457 16.96 -0.76 -26.64
CA GLN A 457 17.32 -2.15 -26.85
C GLN A 457 17.81 -2.84 -25.58
N ALA A 458 18.67 -2.17 -24.81
CA ALA A 458 19.24 -2.73 -23.59
C ALA A 458 19.61 -1.64 -22.59
N LEU A 459 19.80 -2.06 -21.35
CA LEU A 459 20.27 -1.26 -20.23
C LEU A 459 21.51 -1.92 -19.65
N GLU A 460 22.53 -1.13 -19.35
CA GLU A 460 23.77 -1.59 -18.74
C GLU A 460 24.05 -0.79 -17.47
N GLY A 461 24.63 -1.42 -16.46
CA GLY A 461 24.91 -0.74 -15.20
C GLY A 461 25.76 -1.55 -14.24
N ASP A 462 26.19 -0.88 -13.18
CA ASP A 462 27.00 -1.39 -12.09
C ASP A 462 26.17 -1.58 -10.79
N GLU A 463 26.83 -1.79 -9.67
CA GLU A 463 26.20 -1.90 -8.36
C GLU A 463 25.52 -0.59 -7.90
N ALA A 464 25.98 0.55 -8.42
CA ALA A 464 25.42 1.87 -8.09
C ALA A 464 24.20 2.25 -8.95
N GLY A 465 23.87 1.46 -10.00
CA GLY A 465 22.71 1.67 -10.87
C GLY A 465 23.04 1.71 -12.35
N LEU A 466 22.19 2.41 -13.12
CA LEU A 466 22.33 2.56 -14.58
C LEU A 466 23.63 3.30 -14.94
N THR A 467 24.30 2.84 -16.00
CA THR A 467 25.49 3.51 -16.57
C THR A 467 25.34 3.82 -18.06
N HIS A 468 24.67 2.97 -18.81
CA HIS A 468 24.47 3.14 -20.26
C HIS A 468 23.09 2.67 -20.69
N VAL A 469 22.57 3.30 -21.73
CA VAL A 469 21.41 2.83 -22.49
C VAL A 469 21.82 2.51 -23.93
N ARG A 470 21.45 1.34 -24.43
CA ARG A 470 21.69 0.97 -25.82
C ARG A 470 20.40 1.16 -26.60
N VAL A 471 20.51 1.91 -27.69
CA VAL A 471 19.38 2.27 -28.55
C VAL A 471 19.67 1.86 -29.99
N ARG A 472 18.63 1.56 -30.74
CA ARG A 472 18.69 1.34 -32.18
C ARG A 472 18.05 2.49 -32.92
N ARG A 473 18.80 3.13 -33.81
CA ARG A 473 18.30 4.11 -34.78
C ARG A 473 18.10 3.43 -36.10
N GLU A 474 16.93 3.62 -36.72
CA GLU A 474 16.59 2.95 -37.99
C GLU A 474 17.61 3.24 -39.09
N ASP A 475 18.11 4.48 -39.14
CA ASP A 475 18.96 4.96 -40.20
C ASP A 475 20.50 4.84 -39.90
N GLU A 476 20.88 4.69 -38.61
CA GLU A 476 22.29 4.76 -38.17
C GLU A 476 22.79 3.52 -37.41
N GLY A 477 21.89 2.59 -37.11
CA GLY A 477 22.22 1.35 -36.36
C GLY A 477 22.19 1.51 -34.83
N ASP A 478 22.94 0.66 -34.15
CA ASP A 478 22.96 0.60 -32.69
C ASP A 478 23.93 1.64 -32.14
N GLU A 479 23.48 2.42 -31.14
CA GLU A 479 24.24 3.44 -30.40
C GLU A 479 24.19 3.14 -28.90
N THR A 480 25.32 3.27 -28.21
CA THR A 480 25.39 3.22 -26.75
C THR A 480 25.55 4.62 -26.19
N ILE A 481 24.64 5.04 -25.32
CA ILE A 481 24.60 6.36 -24.71
C ILE A 481 24.96 6.23 -23.23
N GLU A 482 26.04 6.89 -22.80
CA GLU A 482 26.40 6.98 -21.39
C GLU A 482 25.41 7.87 -20.65
N THR A 483 24.74 7.32 -19.64
CA THR A 483 23.84 8.05 -18.75
C THR A 483 23.54 7.25 -17.48
N ARG A 484 23.41 7.96 -16.36
CA ARG A 484 22.90 7.38 -15.11
C ARG A 484 21.42 7.66 -14.89
N HIS A 485 20.76 8.39 -15.79
CA HIS A 485 19.39 8.87 -15.63
C HIS A 485 18.57 8.70 -16.89
N LEU A 486 17.63 7.74 -16.84
CA LEU A 486 16.68 7.46 -17.88
C LEU A 486 15.26 7.83 -17.44
N PHE A 487 14.62 8.74 -18.14
CA PHE A 487 13.24 9.13 -17.89
C PHE A 487 12.30 8.48 -18.91
N LEU A 488 11.23 7.84 -18.44
CA LEU A 488 10.26 7.14 -19.28
C LEU A 488 8.88 7.82 -19.25
N PHE A 489 8.50 8.40 -20.37
CA PHE A 489 7.18 8.99 -20.59
C PHE A 489 6.46 8.27 -21.75
N ILE A 490 6.44 6.92 -21.68
CA ILE A 490 5.86 6.07 -22.72
C ILE A 490 4.39 5.69 -22.45
N GLY A 491 3.77 6.33 -21.46
CA GLY A 491 2.37 6.17 -21.10
C GLY A 491 2.16 5.25 -19.89
N ALA A 492 0.89 5.04 -19.57
CA ALA A 492 0.44 4.14 -18.51
C ALA A 492 -0.76 3.34 -19.02
N ASP A 493 -0.91 2.12 -18.56
CA ASP A 493 -2.03 1.24 -18.88
C ASP A 493 -2.96 1.14 -17.65
N PRO A 494 -4.25 1.46 -17.80
CA PRO A 494 -5.21 1.31 -16.71
C PRO A 494 -5.47 -0.16 -16.42
N LYS A 495 -5.76 -0.49 -15.15
CA LYS A 495 -6.10 -1.85 -14.74
C LYS A 495 -7.61 -2.05 -14.78
N THR A 496 -8.14 -2.21 -15.98
CA THR A 496 -9.59 -2.29 -16.26
C THR A 496 -10.05 -3.62 -16.86
N ASP A 497 -9.17 -4.61 -17.00
CA ASP A 497 -9.48 -5.92 -17.59
C ASP A 497 -10.70 -6.59 -16.95
N TRP A 498 -10.87 -6.45 -15.64
CA TRP A 498 -11.98 -7.01 -14.87
C TRP A 498 -13.34 -6.33 -15.13
N LEU A 499 -13.34 -5.17 -15.81
CA LEU A 499 -14.53 -4.42 -16.24
C LEU A 499 -15.02 -4.80 -17.64
N MET A 500 -14.28 -5.58 -18.40
CA MET A 500 -14.56 -5.88 -19.81
C MET A 500 -15.98 -6.42 -20.05
N SER A 501 -16.52 -7.21 -19.12
CA SER A 501 -17.86 -7.79 -19.21
C SER A 501 -18.96 -6.93 -18.58
N SER A 502 -18.61 -5.84 -17.88
CA SER A 502 -19.57 -5.06 -17.09
C SER A 502 -20.41 -4.08 -17.89
N GLY A 503 -19.92 -3.63 -19.07
CA GLY A 503 -20.53 -2.56 -19.84
C GLY A 503 -20.13 -1.13 -19.39
N VAL A 504 -19.15 -1.00 -18.48
CA VAL A 504 -18.54 0.29 -18.14
C VAL A 504 -17.84 0.87 -19.35
N GLU A 505 -18.11 2.13 -19.66
CA GLU A 505 -17.51 2.84 -20.79
C GLU A 505 -16.04 3.16 -20.50
N LEU A 506 -15.17 2.76 -21.44
CA LEU A 506 -13.73 3.04 -21.43
C LEU A 506 -13.37 3.94 -22.61
N ASP A 507 -12.37 4.80 -22.41
CA ASP A 507 -11.82 5.59 -23.52
C ASP A 507 -10.94 4.72 -24.45
N SER A 508 -10.43 5.31 -25.53
CA SER A 508 -9.59 4.60 -26.52
C SER A 508 -8.27 4.05 -25.94
N HIS A 509 -7.90 4.44 -24.72
CA HIS A 509 -6.72 3.97 -24.01
C HIS A 509 -7.05 2.99 -22.86
N GLY A 510 -8.34 2.67 -22.69
CA GLY A 510 -8.84 1.75 -21.66
C GLY A 510 -9.10 2.40 -20.30
N PHE A 511 -9.00 3.72 -20.13
CA PHE A 511 -9.36 4.41 -18.89
C PHE A 511 -10.87 4.57 -18.75
N VAL A 512 -11.35 4.56 -17.50
CA VAL A 512 -12.78 4.66 -17.19
C VAL A 512 -13.29 6.08 -17.43
N VAL A 513 -14.32 6.21 -18.26
CA VAL A 513 -15.00 7.48 -18.51
C VAL A 513 -15.97 7.79 -17.38
N THR A 514 -15.93 9.03 -16.86
CA THR A 514 -16.81 9.50 -15.78
C THR A 514 -17.55 10.79 -16.14
N GLY A 515 -18.64 11.05 -15.46
CA GLY A 515 -19.56 12.18 -15.47
C GLY A 515 -19.44 13.26 -16.55
N PHE A 516 -18.39 14.08 -16.52
CA PHE A 516 -18.26 15.23 -17.44
C PHE A 516 -17.96 14.83 -18.88
N ALA A 517 -17.09 13.85 -19.10
CA ALA A 517 -16.75 13.38 -20.45
C ALA A 517 -17.98 12.75 -21.14
N ARG A 518 -18.88 12.17 -20.36
CA ARG A 518 -20.13 11.57 -20.84
C ARG A 518 -21.17 12.61 -21.28
N ARG A 519 -21.24 13.76 -20.59
CA ARG A 519 -22.17 14.86 -20.98
C ARG A 519 -21.92 15.40 -22.38
N SER A 520 -20.70 15.33 -22.89
CA SER A 520 -20.36 15.77 -24.24
C SER A 520 -20.81 14.80 -25.32
N GLN A 521 -21.09 13.54 -24.99
CA GLN A 521 -21.42 12.47 -25.95
C GLN A 521 -22.93 12.17 -26.06
N THR A 522 -23.74 12.53 -25.04
CA THR A 522 -25.19 12.25 -25.04
C THR A 522 -26.00 13.49 -24.66
N PRO A 523 -26.38 14.37 -25.60
CA PRO A 523 -27.29 15.47 -25.34
C PRO A 523 -28.70 14.92 -25.04
N GLY A 524 -29.21 15.15 -23.83
CA GLY A 524 -30.62 14.89 -23.49
C GLY A 524 -30.92 13.76 -22.52
N GLY A 525 -29.92 13.12 -21.87
CA GLY A 525 -30.14 12.14 -20.82
C GLY A 525 -30.71 12.79 -19.55
N SER A 526 -31.92 12.38 -19.15
CA SER A 526 -32.68 12.94 -18.00
C SER A 526 -32.35 12.36 -16.64
N GLY A 527 -31.15 11.77 -16.46
CA GLY A 527 -30.71 11.18 -15.17
C GLY A 527 -29.80 12.10 -14.35
N ILE A 528 -29.83 11.99 -13.03
CA ILE A 528 -28.85 12.59 -12.14
C ILE A 528 -27.51 11.88 -12.39
N HIS A 529 -26.51 12.60 -12.89
CA HIS A 529 -25.17 12.07 -13.11
C HIS A 529 -24.19 12.74 -12.15
N TYR A 530 -23.50 11.90 -11.37
CA TYR A 530 -22.46 12.39 -10.46
C TYR A 530 -21.12 12.51 -11.20
N PRO A 531 -20.27 13.50 -10.85
CA PRO A 531 -18.99 13.75 -11.54
C PRO A 531 -18.04 12.56 -11.62
N LEU A 532 -18.05 11.68 -10.62
CA LEU A 532 -17.19 10.49 -10.56
C LEU A 532 -17.93 9.19 -10.89
N GLU A 533 -19.22 9.26 -11.26
CA GLU A 533 -20.00 8.10 -11.68
C GLU A 533 -19.63 7.68 -13.12
N THR A 534 -19.57 6.38 -13.33
CA THR A 534 -19.29 5.75 -14.64
C THR A 534 -20.54 5.71 -15.52
N SER A 535 -20.49 4.97 -16.62
CA SER A 535 -21.67 4.70 -17.47
C SER A 535 -22.72 3.81 -16.79
N LEU A 536 -22.35 3.09 -15.73
CA LEU A 536 -23.28 2.24 -14.97
C LEU A 536 -23.70 2.93 -13.67
N PRO A 537 -25.02 2.99 -13.37
CA PRO A 537 -25.52 3.57 -12.13
C PRO A 537 -24.94 2.87 -10.91
N GLY A 538 -24.52 3.64 -9.89
CA GLY A 538 -23.92 3.13 -8.66
C GLY A 538 -22.47 2.64 -8.78
N MET A 539 -21.88 2.71 -9.97
CA MET A 539 -20.46 2.46 -10.18
C MET A 539 -19.71 3.77 -10.37
N PHE A 540 -18.69 4.01 -9.56
CA PHE A 540 -17.87 5.22 -9.56
C PHE A 540 -16.42 4.87 -9.91
N ALA A 541 -15.66 5.83 -10.43
CA ALA A 541 -14.22 5.66 -10.65
C ALA A 541 -13.43 6.82 -10.05
N VAL A 542 -12.27 6.51 -9.43
CA VAL A 542 -11.42 7.47 -8.73
C VAL A 542 -9.93 7.23 -8.99
N GLY A 543 -9.14 8.30 -8.99
CA GLY A 543 -7.69 8.23 -9.15
C GLY A 543 -7.25 7.90 -10.58
N ASP A 544 -6.10 7.25 -10.69
CA ASP A 544 -5.36 7.10 -11.95
C ASP A 544 -6.06 6.23 -13.01
N VAL A 545 -7.04 5.41 -12.62
CA VAL A 545 -7.83 4.60 -13.55
C VAL A 545 -8.82 5.42 -14.36
N ARG A 546 -9.15 6.62 -13.88
CA ARG A 546 -10.10 7.52 -14.51
C ARG A 546 -9.48 8.24 -15.70
N SER A 547 -10.23 8.34 -16.79
CA SER A 547 -9.86 9.14 -17.96
C SER A 547 -9.63 10.60 -17.55
N GLU A 548 -8.63 11.24 -18.13
CA GLU A 548 -8.23 12.64 -17.87
C GLU A 548 -7.84 12.95 -16.41
N SER A 549 -7.65 11.94 -15.55
CA SER A 549 -7.23 12.16 -14.16
C SER A 549 -5.80 12.70 -14.08
N THR A 550 -5.55 13.56 -13.09
CA THR A 550 -4.19 13.99 -12.75
C THR A 550 -3.48 12.89 -11.96
N LYS A 551 -2.46 12.26 -12.55
CA LYS A 551 -1.70 11.14 -11.96
C LYS A 551 -0.81 11.63 -10.81
N ARG A 552 -1.40 11.88 -9.63
CA ARG A 552 -0.73 12.33 -8.39
C ARG A 552 -1.40 11.73 -7.18
N VAL A 553 -0.62 11.43 -6.14
CA VAL A 553 -1.13 10.88 -4.87
C VAL A 553 -2.19 11.78 -4.25
N ALA A 554 -1.93 13.09 -4.18
CA ALA A 554 -2.87 14.05 -3.60
C ALA A 554 -4.19 14.14 -4.39
N SER A 555 -4.12 14.12 -5.74
CA SER A 555 -5.32 14.11 -6.60
C SER A 555 -6.13 12.83 -6.42
N ALA A 556 -5.46 11.68 -6.34
CA ALA A 556 -6.09 10.39 -6.11
C ALA A 556 -6.80 10.34 -4.74
N VAL A 557 -6.17 10.87 -3.68
CA VAL A 557 -6.79 11.00 -2.35
C VAL A 557 -8.00 11.94 -2.40
N GLY A 558 -7.89 13.07 -3.12
CA GLY A 558 -9.00 14.01 -3.32
C GLY A 558 -10.21 13.39 -4.01
N ASP A 559 -10.00 12.63 -5.11
CA ASP A 559 -11.07 11.89 -5.79
C ASP A 559 -11.72 10.88 -4.82
N GLY A 560 -10.90 10.11 -4.06
CA GLY A 560 -11.38 9.13 -3.08
C GLY A 560 -12.21 9.74 -1.95
N ALA A 561 -11.87 10.94 -1.51
CA ALA A 561 -12.69 11.68 -0.52
C ALA A 561 -14.00 12.19 -1.16
N ALA A 562 -13.91 12.79 -2.36
CA ALA A 562 -15.05 13.41 -3.03
C ALA A 562 -16.13 12.40 -3.46
N VAL A 563 -15.76 11.16 -3.79
CA VAL A 563 -16.71 10.14 -4.23
C VAL A 563 -17.72 9.76 -3.16
N VAL A 564 -17.36 9.86 -1.88
CA VAL A 564 -18.22 9.41 -0.77
C VAL A 564 -19.51 10.22 -0.68
N SER A 565 -19.43 11.54 -0.84
CA SER A 565 -20.65 12.38 -0.89
C SER A 565 -21.58 12.01 -2.06
N GLN A 566 -21.02 11.59 -3.19
CA GLN A 566 -21.78 11.15 -4.35
C GLN A 566 -22.43 9.78 -4.12
N ILE A 567 -21.74 8.88 -3.41
CA ILE A 567 -22.28 7.58 -2.99
C ILE A 567 -23.48 7.79 -2.06
N HIS A 568 -23.38 8.65 -1.05
CA HIS A 568 -24.49 8.96 -0.16
C HIS A 568 -25.70 9.49 -0.92
N ALA A 569 -25.47 10.43 -1.85
CA ALA A 569 -26.54 10.98 -2.68
C ALA A 569 -27.21 9.91 -3.56
N TYR A 570 -26.41 9.00 -4.15
CA TYR A 570 -26.91 7.87 -4.92
C TYR A 570 -27.75 6.90 -4.07
N LEU A 571 -27.24 6.47 -2.93
CA LEU A 571 -27.94 5.56 -2.01
C LEU A 571 -29.25 6.17 -1.50
N ALA A 572 -29.27 7.46 -1.15
CA ALA A 572 -30.49 8.17 -0.76
C ALA A 572 -31.53 8.21 -1.89
N HIS A 573 -31.08 8.42 -3.12
CA HIS A 573 -31.98 8.39 -4.29
C HIS A 573 -32.60 6.99 -4.51
N CYS A 574 -31.80 5.93 -4.40
CA CYS A 574 -32.30 4.54 -4.51
C CYS A 574 -33.32 4.22 -3.41
N HIS A 575 -33.07 4.64 -2.16
CA HIS A 575 -34.02 4.45 -1.06
C HIS A 575 -35.36 5.18 -1.29
N ALA A 576 -35.31 6.42 -1.78
CA ALA A 576 -36.51 7.20 -2.09
C ALA A 576 -37.33 6.57 -3.24
N ALA A 577 -36.66 6.02 -4.27
CA ALA A 577 -37.31 5.33 -5.37
C ALA A 577 -38.01 4.02 -4.90
N ALA A 578 -37.35 3.24 -4.03
CA ALA A 578 -37.91 2.01 -3.48
C ALA A 578 -39.10 2.23 -2.53
N GLN A 579 -39.22 3.42 -1.90
CA GLN A 579 -40.38 3.76 -1.06
C GLN A 579 -41.59 4.24 -1.88
N ASN A 580 -41.38 4.65 -3.13
CA ASN A 580 -42.42 5.16 -4.03
C ASN A 580 -42.92 4.11 -5.04
N SER A 581 -42.30 2.93 -5.07
CA SER A 581 -42.72 1.75 -5.88
C SER A 581 -43.47 0.73 -5.01
#